data_c9cfa73c3ee4aedae5b2e838ae6967c1
#
_entry.id   c9cfa73c3ee4aedae5b2e838ae6967c1
#
_cell.length_a   1.000
_cell.length_b   1.000
_cell.length_c   1.000
_cell.angle_alpha   90.00
_cell.angle_beta   90.00
_cell.angle_gamma   90.00
#
_symmetry.space_group_name_H-M   'P 1'
#
loop_
_entity.id
_entity.type
_entity.pdbx_description
1 polymer ?
#
loop_
_entity_poly.entity_id
_entity_poly.type
_entity_poly.pdbx_seq_one_letter_code
_entity_poly.pdbx_strand_id
1 'polypeptide(L)'
;MKLKVLELFAGTRSIGKAFEEKGHEVYSVEWDKQHENIDLYADILTVTSEQILKEFGKPDIIWASPDCTTYSIAAISTHRGREGDGNLAPKSEKAKQSDKVNQHVLALIKELNPKYYFIENPRGGMRKMRFMKDIPRYTVTYCQYGDNRMKPTDIWTNHPNPKFKPMCKNGQPCHVAAPRGSKTGTQGLKGSVLRSKIPRELCGHIVTISEDLL
;
A
#
# COMPACT_ATOMS: atom_id res chain seq x y z
N MET A 1 0.78 3.47 25.43
CA MET A 1 0.20 4.69 24.81
C MET A 1 -0.64 4.25 23.62
N LYS A 2 -1.68 5.00 23.21
CA LYS A 2 -2.54 4.66 22.08
C LYS A 2 -2.09 5.44 20.85
N LEU A 3 -1.73 4.76 19.75
CA LEU A 3 -1.37 5.39 18.49
C LEU A 3 -2.63 5.81 17.72
N LYS A 4 -2.53 6.89 16.97
CA LYS A 4 -3.50 7.32 15.97
C LYS A 4 -3.04 6.92 14.57
N VAL A 5 -3.84 6.11 13.89
CA VAL A 5 -3.50 5.51 12.59
C VAL A 5 -4.48 5.99 11.52
N LEU A 6 -3.96 6.61 10.48
CA LEU A 6 -4.73 6.97 9.28
C LEU A 6 -4.52 5.89 8.21
N GLU A 7 -5.59 5.19 7.84
CA GLU A 7 -5.59 4.16 6.80
C GLU A 7 -6.23 4.71 5.52
N LEU A 8 -5.41 5.03 4.53
CA LEU A 8 -5.85 5.50 3.21
C LEU A 8 -5.99 4.32 2.23
N PHE A 9 -7.04 4.33 1.41
CA PHE A 9 -7.44 3.21 0.55
C PHE A 9 -7.71 1.95 1.36
N ALA A 10 -8.53 2.11 2.38
CA ALA A 10 -8.69 1.14 3.47
C ALA A 10 -9.23 -0.22 2.98
N GLY A 11 -10.07 -0.24 1.94
CA GLY A 11 -10.59 -1.46 1.33
C GLY A 11 -11.15 -2.43 2.37
N THR A 12 -10.50 -3.59 2.53
CA THR A 12 -10.91 -4.59 3.53
C THR A 12 -10.48 -4.26 4.96
N ARG A 13 -9.82 -3.12 5.18
CA ARG A 13 -9.28 -2.66 6.46
C ARG A 13 -8.32 -3.67 7.11
N SER A 14 -7.48 -4.30 6.29
CA SER A 14 -6.53 -5.30 6.79
C SER A 14 -5.57 -4.74 7.83
N ILE A 15 -5.06 -3.54 7.60
CA ILE A 15 -4.15 -2.83 8.51
C ILE A 15 -4.93 -2.23 9.68
N GLY A 16 -6.02 -1.50 9.41
CA GLY A 16 -6.82 -0.87 10.46
C GLY A 16 -7.29 -1.86 11.52
N LYS A 17 -7.84 -3.00 11.11
CA LYS A 17 -8.24 -4.07 12.03
C LYS A 17 -7.10 -4.58 12.91
N ALA A 18 -5.90 -4.74 12.35
CA ALA A 18 -4.74 -5.19 13.12
C ALA A 18 -4.32 -4.18 14.20
N PHE A 19 -4.40 -2.88 13.89
CA PHE A 19 -4.15 -1.82 14.88
C PHE A 19 -5.27 -1.75 15.93
N GLU A 20 -6.52 -1.84 15.52
CA GLU A 20 -7.69 -1.87 16.44
C GLU A 20 -7.64 -3.07 17.40
N GLU A 21 -7.26 -4.27 16.92
CA GLU A 21 -7.05 -5.47 17.75
C GLU A 21 -6.01 -5.24 18.87
N LYS A 22 -5.09 -4.30 18.68
CA LYS A 22 -4.09 -3.87 19.69
C LYS A 22 -4.51 -2.64 20.50
N GLY A 23 -5.74 -2.16 20.31
CA GLY A 23 -6.30 -1.05 21.06
C GLY A 23 -5.91 0.34 20.56
N HIS A 24 -5.32 0.43 19.37
CA HIS A 24 -5.02 1.72 18.72
C HIS A 24 -6.27 2.35 18.12
N GLU A 25 -6.20 3.63 17.81
CA GLU A 25 -7.27 4.39 17.17
C GLU A 25 -7.01 4.47 15.67
N VAL A 26 -7.99 4.10 14.86
CA VAL A 26 -7.87 4.09 13.41
C VAL A 26 -8.93 5.00 12.79
N TYR A 27 -8.53 5.76 11.78
CA TYR A 27 -9.42 6.51 10.90
C TYR A 27 -9.18 6.05 9.46
N SER A 28 -10.21 5.50 8.84
CA SER A 28 -10.16 4.86 7.54
C SER A 28 -10.78 5.73 6.46
N VAL A 29 -10.10 5.86 5.32
CA VAL A 29 -10.56 6.59 4.14
C VAL A 29 -10.63 5.63 2.94
N GLU A 30 -11.80 5.57 2.30
CA GLU A 30 -12.05 4.75 1.12
C GLU A 30 -13.08 5.44 0.22
N TRP A 31 -12.99 5.29 -1.09
CA TRP A 31 -13.98 5.85 -2.02
C TRP A 31 -15.07 4.85 -2.39
N ASP A 32 -14.73 3.54 -2.40
CA ASP A 32 -15.66 2.49 -2.81
C ASP A 32 -16.61 2.12 -1.66
N LYS A 33 -17.87 2.48 -1.84
CA LYS A 33 -18.94 2.25 -0.86
C LYS A 33 -19.34 0.78 -0.69
N GLN A 34 -18.73 -0.15 -1.45
CA GLN A 34 -18.90 -1.59 -1.23
C GLN A 34 -18.13 -2.10 -0.01
N HIS A 35 -17.14 -1.34 0.47
CA HIS A 35 -16.42 -1.65 1.70
C HIS A 35 -17.18 -1.10 2.91
N GLU A 36 -17.21 -1.87 3.98
CA GLU A 36 -17.95 -1.54 5.20
C GLU A 36 -17.02 -1.06 6.31
N ASN A 37 -17.59 -0.38 7.30
CA ASN A 37 -16.88 0.14 8.48
C ASN A 37 -15.75 1.11 8.11
N ILE A 38 -16.03 2.01 7.18
CA ILE A 38 -15.16 3.09 6.75
C ILE A 38 -15.60 4.39 7.43
N ASP A 39 -14.66 5.14 7.98
CA ASP A 39 -14.94 6.39 8.69
C ASP A 39 -15.25 7.53 7.71
N LEU A 40 -14.51 7.61 6.60
CA LEU A 40 -14.72 8.61 5.56
C LEU A 40 -14.78 7.98 4.17
N TYR A 41 -15.97 8.04 3.53
CA TYR A 41 -16.12 7.70 2.12
C TYR A 41 -15.88 8.94 1.25
N ALA A 42 -14.70 9.03 0.65
CA ALA A 42 -14.32 10.17 -0.19
C ALA A 42 -13.33 9.77 -1.31
N ASP A 43 -13.33 10.52 -2.40
CA ASP A 43 -12.20 10.52 -3.34
C ASP A 43 -11.00 11.13 -2.62
N ILE A 44 -9.89 10.41 -2.58
CA ILE A 44 -8.68 10.86 -1.88
C ILE A 44 -8.20 12.23 -2.35
N LEU A 45 -8.43 12.59 -3.61
CA LEU A 45 -8.06 13.91 -4.15
C LEU A 45 -8.85 15.07 -3.55
N THR A 46 -9.97 14.78 -2.88
CA THR A 46 -10.77 15.79 -2.17
C THR A 46 -10.47 15.86 -0.68
N VAL A 47 -9.71 14.90 -0.15
CA VAL A 47 -9.34 14.84 1.26
C VAL A 47 -8.18 15.80 1.52
N THR A 48 -8.31 16.65 2.52
CA THR A 48 -7.25 17.61 2.92
C THR A 48 -6.68 17.27 4.29
N SER A 49 -5.46 17.76 4.55
CA SER A 49 -4.83 17.63 5.87
C SER A 49 -5.64 18.33 6.96
N GLU A 50 -6.24 19.49 6.66
CA GLU A 50 -7.10 20.23 7.59
C GLU A 50 -8.33 19.41 7.98
N GLN A 51 -8.95 18.72 7.00
CA GLN A 51 -10.09 17.84 7.28
C GLN A 51 -9.67 16.71 8.23
N ILE A 52 -8.57 16.02 7.94
CA ILE A 52 -8.09 14.95 8.80
C ILE A 52 -7.74 15.45 10.20
N LEU A 53 -7.06 16.60 10.31
CA LEU A 53 -6.73 17.18 11.61
C LEU A 53 -7.97 17.57 12.42
N LYS A 54 -9.01 18.04 11.76
CA LYS A 54 -10.28 18.41 12.41
C LYS A 54 -11.09 17.19 12.86
N GLU A 55 -11.21 16.16 12.02
CA GLU A 55 -12.07 15.01 12.27
C GLU A 55 -11.41 13.93 13.13
N PHE A 56 -10.12 13.73 12.96
CA PHE A 56 -9.36 12.67 13.64
C PHE A 56 -8.23 13.20 14.52
N GLY A 57 -7.65 14.34 14.17
CA GLY A 57 -6.44 14.88 14.79
C GLY A 57 -5.18 14.41 14.06
N LYS A 58 -4.01 14.75 14.62
CA LYS A 58 -2.72 14.40 14.01
C LYS A 58 -2.48 12.89 14.09
N PRO A 59 -2.31 12.18 12.96
CA PRO A 59 -1.96 10.77 12.97
C PRO A 59 -0.49 10.57 13.38
N ASP A 60 -0.22 9.52 14.15
CA ASP A 60 1.13 9.03 14.42
C ASP A 60 1.64 8.20 13.26
N ILE A 61 0.74 7.40 12.67
CA ILE A 61 1.03 6.47 11.57
C ILE A 61 0.10 6.76 10.39
N ILE A 62 0.64 6.71 9.17
CA ILE A 62 -0.15 6.69 7.94
C ILE A 62 0.17 5.41 7.17
N TRP A 63 -0.88 4.65 6.83
CA TRP A 63 -0.82 3.57 5.86
C TRP A 63 -1.55 3.99 4.59
N ALA A 64 -0.99 3.69 3.40
CA ALA A 64 -1.62 3.93 2.12
C ALA A 64 -1.40 2.76 1.15
N SER A 65 -2.48 2.22 0.57
CA SER A 65 -2.44 1.16 -0.46
C SER A 65 -3.13 1.62 -1.74
N PRO A 66 -2.56 2.56 -2.50
CA PRO A 66 -3.18 3.10 -3.71
C PRO A 66 -3.32 2.06 -4.82
N ASP A 67 -4.26 2.29 -5.76
CA ASP A 67 -4.52 1.37 -6.88
C ASP A 67 -3.24 1.04 -7.67
N CYS A 68 -3.00 -0.24 -7.84
CA CYS A 68 -1.82 -0.76 -8.53
C CYS A 68 -2.01 -0.98 -10.03
N THR A 69 -3.21 -0.79 -10.58
CA THR A 69 -3.58 -1.20 -11.94
C THR A 69 -2.61 -0.66 -12.99
N THR A 70 -2.31 0.64 -12.94
CA THR A 70 -1.46 1.29 -13.96
C THR A 70 0.02 1.07 -13.75
N TYR A 71 0.41 0.53 -12.60
CA TYR A 71 1.80 0.18 -12.26
C TYR A 71 2.09 -1.31 -12.41
N SER A 72 1.06 -2.12 -12.63
CA SER A 72 1.20 -3.58 -12.78
C SER A 72 2.02 -3.91 -14.01
N ILE A 73 2.97 -4.86 -13.89
CA ILE A 73 3.80 -5.34 -14.99
C ILE A 73 2.93 -5.85 -16.15
N ALA A 74 1.78 -6.47 -15.85
CA ALA A 74 0.87 -7.01 -16.85
C ALA A 74 0.17 -5.93 -17.70
N ALA A 75 0.02 -4.71 -17.18
CA ALA A 75 -0.68 -3.61 -17.84
C ALA A 75 0.23 -2.41 -18.16
N ILE A 76 1.52 -2.53 -17.88
CA ILE A 76 2.45 -1.39 -17.95
C ILE A 76 2.58 -0.82 -19.36
N SER A 77 2.62 -1.65 -20.38
CA SER A 77 2.72 -1.22 -21.79
C SER A 77 1.49 -0.45 -22.27
N THR A 78 0.31 -0.75 -21.71
CA THR A 78 -0.94 -0.03 -22.01
C THR A 78 -0.96 1.35 -21.37
N HIS A 79 -0.43 1.45 -20.16
CA HIS A 79 -0.60 2.65 -19.34
C HIS A 79 0.62 3.55 -19.28
N ARG A 80 1.84 3.02 -19.56
CA ARG A 80 3.09 3.75 -19.35
C ARG A 80 4.06 3.60 -20.50
N GLY A 81 4.79 4.69 -20.80
CA GLY A 81 5.97 4.72 -21.65
C GLY A 81 7.25 4.71 -20.82
N ARG A 82 8.38 4.37 -21.46
CA ARG A 82 9.71 4.54 -20.88
C ARG A 82 10.30 5.87 -21.32
N GLU A 83 10.93 6.57 -20.39
CA GLU A 83 11.74 7.74 -20.68
C GLU A 83 13.20 7.35 -20.85
N GLY A 84 14.01 8.22 -21.46
CA GLY A 84 15.42 7.96 -21.74
C GLY A 84 16.29 7.69 -20.51
N ASP A 85 15.87 8.16 -19.33
CA ASP A 85 16.52 7.94 -18.04
C ASP A 85 16.07 6.63 -17.34
N GLY A 86 15.23 5.82 -18.00
CA GLY A 86 14.71 4.56 -17.47
C GLY A 86 13.51 4.69 -16.54
N ASN A 87 13.06 5.90 -16.22
CA ASN A 87 11.83 6.16 -15.51
C ASN A 87 10.61 5.87 -16.39
N LEU A 88 9.43 5.82 -15.76
CA LEU A 88 8.16 5.63 -16.45
C LEU A 88 7.36 6.93 -16.46
N ALA A 89 6.78 7.24 -17.63
CA ALA A 89 5.83 8.34 -17.80
C ALA A 89 4.41 7.80 -18.02
N PRO A 90 3.38 8.53 -17.57
CA PRO A 90 2.00 8.16 -17.82
C PRO A 90 1.65 8.34 -19.29
N LYS A 91 1.06 7.30 -19.90
CA LYS A 91 0.65 7.26 -21.30
C LYS A 91 -0.87 7.35 -21.46
N SER A 92 -1.63 6.78 -20.52
CA SER A 92 -3.08 6.83 -20.51
C SER A 92 -3.60 7.84 -19.47
N GLU A 93 -4.84 8.33 -19.65
CA GLU A 93 -5.51 9.21 -18.68
C GLU A 93 -5.62 8.54 -17.30
N LYS A 94 -5.91 7.22 -17.27
CA LYS A 94 -5.91 6.46 -16.03
C LYS A 94 -4.56 6.50 -15.31
N ALA A 95 -3.45 6.42 -16.05
CA ALA A 95 -2.11 6.52 -15.46
C ALA A 95 -1.80 7.92 -14.95
N LYS A 96 -2.20 8.97 -15.69
CA LYS A 96 -2.08 10.35 -15.22
C LYS A 96 -2.86 10.59 -13.92
N GLN A 97 -4.07 10.05 -13.84
CA GLN A 97 -4.89 10.13 -12.63
C GLN A 97 -4.24 9.36 -11.46
N SER A 98 -3.72 8.14 -11.71
CA SER A 98 -3.00 7.37 -10.69
C SER A 98 -1.77 8.13 -10.16
N ASP A 99 -1.05 8.84 -11.02
CA ASP A 99 0.11 9.64 -10.61
C ASP A 99 -0.31 10.84 -9.75
N LYS A 100 -1.41 11.54 -10.12
CA LYS A 100 -1.98 12.61 -9.30
C LYS A 100 -2.37 12.11 -7.90
N VAL A 101 -3.05 10.96 -7.83
CA VAL A 101 -3.44 10.32 -6.56
C VAL A 101 -2.22 10.07 -5.69
N ASN A 102 -1.16 9.44 -6.23
CA ASN A 102 0.04 9.15 -5.44
C ASN A 102 0.79 10.40 -5.01
N GLN A 103 0.88 11.43 -5.87
CA GLN A 103 1.49 12.71 -5.51
C GLN A 103 0.68 13.43 -4.42
N HIS A 104 -0.66 13.35 -4.46
CA HIS A 104 -1.52 13.90 -3.42
C HIS A 104 -1.32 13.16 -2.09
N VAL A 105 -1.22 11.83 -2.09
CA VAL A 105 -0.89 11.05 -0.89
C VAL A 105 0.45 11.48 -0.28
N LEU A 106 1.47 11.69 -1.11
CA LEU A 106 2.77 12.19 -0.64
C LEU A 106 2.67 13.60 -0.05
N ALA A 107 1.83 14.47 -0.63
CA ALA A 107 1.56 15.80 -0.08
C ALA A 107 0.86 15.69 1.29
N LEU A 108 -0.19 14.88 1.41
CA LEU A 108 -0.88 14.63 2.69
C LEU A 108 0.08 14.10 3.76
N ILE A 109 0.95 13.14 3.42
CA ILE A 109 1.96 12.60 4.34
C ILE A 109 2.90 13.72 4.81
N LYS A 110 3.36 14.57 3.89
CA LYS A 110 4.23 15.69 4.22
C LYS A 110 3.55 16.72 5.12
N GLU A 111 2.30 17.07 4.86
CA GLU A 111 1.52 18.06 5.61
C GLU A 111 1.14 17.55 7.00
N LEU A 112 0.67 16.31 7.11
CA LEU A 112 0.30 15.67 8.37
C LEU A 112 1.51 15.30 9.23
N ASN A 113 2.67 15.12 8.60
CA ASN A 113 3.96 14.84 9.24
C ASN A 113 3.85 13.76 10.33
N PRO A 114 3.43 12.52 9.98
CA PRO A 114 3.34 11.41 10.92
C PRO A 114 4.75 10.99 11.39
N LYS A 115 4.83 10.26 12.49
CA LYS A 115 6.09 9.65 12.92
C LYS A 115 6.56 8.61 11.91
N TYR A 116 5.66 7.70 11.50
CA TYR A 116 5.93 6.76 10.42
C TYR A 116 4.84 6.76 9.38
N TYR A 117 5.22 6.50 8.15
CA TYR A 117 4.28 6.18 7.09
C TYR A 117 4.73 4.92 6.33
N PHE A 118 3.76 4.25 5.73
CA PHE A 118 3.96 3.07 4.89
C PHE A 118 3.09 3.20 3.65
N ILE A 119 3.70 3.12 2.47
CA ILE A 119 2.98 3.11 1.19
C ILE A 119 3.21 1.73 0.57
N GLU A 120 2.13 0.98 0.35
CA GLU A 120 2.18 -0.37 -0.20
C GLU A 120 1.77 -0.38 -1.66
N ASN A 121 2.51 -1.11 -2.49
CA ASN A 121 2.07 -1.44 -3.84
C ASN A 121 2.77 -2.72 -4.32
N PRO A 122 2.08 -3.63 -5.04
CA PRO A 122 2.73 -4.79 -5.64
C PRO A 122 3.96 -4.40 -6.46
N ARG A 123 5.02 -5.20 -6.38
CA ARG A 123 6.26 -4.95 -7.10
C ARG A 123 6.01 -4.74 -8.60
N GLY A 124 6.21 -3.52 -9.08
CA GLY A 124 5.88 -3.13 -10.44
C GLY A 124 6.48 -1.79 -10.85
N GLY A 125 5.74 -1.05 -11.69
CA GLY A 125 6.17 0.23 -12.26
C GLY A 125 6.30 1.37 -11.26
N MET A 126 5.60 1.33 -10.12
CA MET A 126 5.62 2.43 -9.15
C MET A 126 7.04 2.74 -8.64
N ARG A 127 7.89 1.71 -8.50
CA ARG A 127 9.30 1.89 -8.13
C ARG A 127 10.16 2.68 -9.15
N LYS A 128 9.64 2.89 -10.36
CA LYS A 128 10.28 3.64 -11.42
C LYS A 128 9.64 5.01 -11.66
N MET A 129 8.80 5.45 -10.74
CA MET A 129 8.21 6.77 -10.78
C MET A 129 9.15 7.77 -10.10
N ARG A 130 9.36 8.95 -10.74
CA ARG A 130 10.27 9.99 -10.23
C ARG A 130 9.90 10.44 -8.82
N PHE A 131 8.59 10.59 -8.55
CA PHE A 131 8.09 11.01 -7.24
C PHE A 131 8.28 9.99 -6.11
N MET A 132 8.67 8.73 -6.44
CA MET A 132 8.98 7.68 -5.45
C MET A 132 10.48 7.44 -5.26
N LYS A 133 11.34 8.10 -6.06
CA LYS A 133 12.77 7.76 -6.19
C LYS A 133 13.55 7.89 -4.88
N ASP A 134 13.26 8.94 -4.12
CA ASP A 134 14.06 9.28 -2.93
C ASP A 134 13.46 8.72 -1.63
N ILE A 135 12.38 7.94 -1.73
CA ILE A 135 11.73 7.33 -0.57
C ILE A 135 12.33 5.95 -0.34
N PRO A 136 12.85 5.65 0.87
CA PRO A 136 13.36 4.32 1.20
C PRO A 136 12.31 3.25 0.92
N ARG A 137 12.72 2.16 0.24
CA ARG A 137 11.83 1.09 -0.19
C ARG A 137 12.36 -0.26 0.22
N TYR A 138 11.47 -1.07 0.74
CA TYR A 138 11.71 -2.48 1.06
C TYR A 138 10.78 -3.35 0.23
N THR A 139 11.25 -4.54 -0.17
CA THR A 139 10.39 -5.51 -0.87
C THR A 139 10.17 -6.70 0.04
N VAL A 140 8.91 -7.02 0.29
CA VAL A 140 8.48 -8.21 1.02
C VAL A 140 7.84 -9.22 0.08
N THR A 141 7.72 -10.47 0.50
CA THR A 141 6.92 -11.48 -0.19
C THR A 141 5.86 -12.01 0.77
N TYR A 142 4.60 -12.04 0.33
CA TYR A 142 3.46 -12.36 1.19
C TYR A 142 3.54 -13.76 1.79
N CYS A 143 4.14 -14.72 1.08
CA CYS A 143 4.36 -16.07 1.59
C CYS A 143 5.27 -16.13 2.84
N GLN A 144 6.15 -15.17 3.05
CA GLN A 144 6.92 -15.06 4.28
C GLN A 144 6.08 -14.58 5.47
N TYR A 145 4.85 -14.15 5.21
CA TYR A 145 3.88 -13.67 6.18
C TYR A 145 2.59 -14.50 6.22
N GLY A 146 2.71 -15.81 5.92
CA GLY A 146 1.62 -16.78 6.05
C GLY A 146 0.63 -16.84 4.89
N ASP A 147 0.84 -16.09 3.80
CA ASP A 147 0.03 -16.22 2.59
C ASP A 147 0.56 -17.39 1.71
N ASN A 148 -0.32 -18.06 1.00
CA ASN A 148 0.07 -19.07 0.02
C ASN A 148 0.56 -18.48 -1.31
N ARG A 149 0.47 -17.16 -1.48
CA ARG A 149 0.96 -16.42 -2.65
C ARG A 149 2.34 -15.83 -2.37
N MET A 150 3.25 -15.96 -3.32
CA MET A 150 4.53 -15.26 -3.23
C MET A 150 4.32 -13.73 -3.20
N LYS A 151 3.52 -13.19 -4.09
CA LYS A 151 3.15 -11.77 -4.27
C LYS A 151 4.22 -10.79 -3.75
N PRO A 152 5.31 -10.58 -4.51
CA PRO A 152 6.31 -9.58 -4.14
C PRO A 152 5.66 -8.19 -4.08
N THR A 153 5.85 -7.50 -2.98
CA THR A 153 5.20 -6.22 -2.69
C THR A 153 6.24 -5.24 -2.17
N ASP A 154 6.20 -4.02 -2.68
CA ASP A 154 7.05 -2.92 -2.23
C ASP A 154 6.36 -2.13 -1.13
N ILE A 155 7.12 -1.77 -0.12
CA ILE A 155 6.71 -0.89 0.97
C ILE A 155 7.70 0.27 1.04
N TRP A 156 7.24 1.49 0.78
CA TRP A 156 8.00 2.71 0.97
C TRP A 156 7.69 3.28 2.35
N THR A 157 8.73 3.61 3.11
CA THR A 157 8.57 4.06 4.48
C THR A 157 9.76 4.91 4.95
N ASN A 158 9.49 5.83 5.86
CA ASN A 158 10.52 6.56 6.62
C ASN A 158 10.96 5.82 7.90
N HIS A 159 10.42 4.62 8.16
CA HIS A 159 10.84 3.84 9.32
C HIS A 159 12.33 3.48 9.22
N PRO A 160 13.18 3.81 10.22
CA PRO A 160 14.64 3.68 10.11
C PRO A 160 15.13 2.24 10.03
N ASN A 161 14.39 1.30 10.61
CA ASN A 161 14.76 -0.12 10.63
C ASN A 161 13.51 -1.02 10.71
N PRO A 162 12.78 -1.23 9.60
CA PRO A 162 11.51 -1.96 9.63
C PRO A 162 11.66 -3.48 9.80
N LYS A 163 12.87 -4.03 9.82
CA LYS A 163 13.17 -5.46 10.06
C LYS A 163 12.27 -6.44 9.31
N PHE A 164 11.92 -6.13 8.07
CA PHE A 164 11.10 -7.02 7.25
C PHE A 164 11.77 -8.39 7.04
N LYS A 165 10.95 -9.45 7.00
CA LYS A 165 11.42 -10.79 6.65
C LYS A 165 12.05 -10.80 5.24
N PRO A 166 13.11 -11.61 5.01
CA PRO A 166 13.76 -11.70 3.70
C PRO A 166 12.79 -12.11 2.60
N MET A 167 13.03 -11.59 1.38
CA MET A 167 12.25 -11.99 0.21
C MET A 167 12.40 -13.49 -0.06
N CYS A 168 11.27 -14.13 -0.37
CA CYS A 168 11.25 -15.49 -0.89
C CYS A 168 11.78 -15.54 -2.33
N LYS A 169 12.32 -16.67 -2.72
CA LYS A 169 12.68 -16.99 -4.10
C LYS A 169 11.58 -17.85 -4.75
N ASN A 170 11.37 -17.64 -6.06
CA ASN A 170 10.40 -18.45 -6.81
C ASN A 170 10.78 -19.95 -6.73
N GLY A 171 9.76 -20.82 -6.60
CA GLY A 171 9.94 -22.27 -6.48
C GLY A 171 10.21 -22.79 -5.07
N GLN A 172 10.19 -21.93 -4.05
CA GLN A 172 10.28 -22.36 -2.65
C GLN A 172 8.94 -22.98 -2.18
N PRO A 173 8.95 -23.91 -1.21
CA PRO A 173 7.75 -24.61 -0.76
C PRO A 173 6.75 -23.76 0.04
N CYS A 174 7.14 -22.53 0.42
CA CYS A 174 6.29 -21.65 1.21
C CYS A 174 5.14 -20.99 0.41
N HIS A 175 5.03 -21.23 -0.89
CA HIS A 175 3.96 -20.68 -1.73
C HIS A 175 3.57 -21.63 -2.85
N VAL A 176 2.33 -21.45 -3.33
CA VAL A 176 1.83 -22.13 -4.52
C VAL A 176 2.26 -21.34 -5.76
N ALA A 177 3.01 -21.95 -6.65
CA ALA A 177 3.42 -21.33 -7.90
C ALA A 177 2.19 -21.01 -8.78
N ALA A 178 2.15 -19.83 -9.38
CA ALA A 178 1.12 -19.52 -10.36
C ALA A 178 1.25 -20.46 -11.57
N PRO A 179 0.14 -20.99 -12.11
CA PRO A 179 0.18 -21.80 -13.33
C PRO A 179 0.87 -21.06 -14.46
N ARG A 180 1.71 -21.76 -15.23
CA ARG A 180 2.39 -21.18 -16.38
C ARG A 180 1.37 -20.62 -17.36
N GLY A 181 1.54 -19.36 -17.78
CA GLY A 181 0.59 -18.69 -18.66
C GLY A 181 -0.65 -18.11 -17.98
N SER A 182 -0.72 -18.09 -16.65
CA SER A 182 -1.80 -17.45 -15.91
C SER A 182 -1.92 -15.97 -16.30
N LYS A 183 -3.07 -15.60 -16.88
CA LYS A 183 -3.38 -14.21 -17.25
C LYS A 183 -3.75 -13.33 -16.05
N THR A 184 -3.98 -13.94 -14.89
CA THR A 184 -4.44 -13.22 -13.69
C THR A 184 -3.30 -12.64 -12.86
N GLY A 185 -2.05 -13.05 -13.12
CA GLY A 185 -0.85 -12.55 -12.43
C GLY A 185 -0.77 -12.83 -10.92
N THR A 186 -1.81 -13.39 -10.32
CA THR A 186 -1.95 -13.62 -8.89
C THR A 186 -2.45 -15.02 -8.59
N GLN A 187 -1.76 -16.04 -9.10
CA GLN A 187 -2.00 -17.45 -8.76
C GLN A 187 -3.48 -17.90 -8.89
N GLY A 188 -4.17 -17.38 -9.93
CA GLY A 188 -5.54 -17.78 -10.23
C GLY A 188 -6.63 -17.19 -9.36
N LEU A 189 -6.32 -16.35 -8.37
CA LEU A 189 -7.33 -15.68 -7.54
C LEU A 189 -8.21 -14.76 -8.38
N LYS A 190 -9.51 -15.04 -8.35
CA LYS A 190 -10.55 -14.19 -8.95
C LYS A 190 -11.00 -13.14 -7.93
N GLY A 191 -11.27 -11.92 -8.41
CA GLY A 191 -11.77 -10.82 -7.60
C GLY A 191 -10.67 -9.89 -7.05
N SER A 192 -10.90 -8.59 -7.12
CA SER A 192 -9.99 -7.55 -6.63
C SER A 192 -9.84 -7.60 -5.11
N VAL A 193 -10.95 -7.81 -4.39
CA VAL A 193 -10.99 -7.85 -2.93
C VAL A 193 -10.07 -8.92 -2.34
N LEU A 194 -10.11 -10.16 -2.87
CA LEU A 194 -9.22 -11.22 -2.39
C LEU A 194 -7.75 -10.95 -2.71
N ARG A 195 -7.49 -10.32 -3.87
CA ARG A 195 -6.13 -9.99 -4.29
C ARG A 195 -5.53 -8.82 -3.51
N SER A 196 -6.36 -7.90 -3.00
CA SER A 196 -5.92 -6.74 -2.23
C SER A 196 -5.63 -7.05 -0.77
N LYS A 197 -6.15 -8.13 -0.21
CA LYS A 197 -5.90 -8.50 1.19
C LYS A 197 -4.41 -8.57 1.51
N ILE A 198 -4.04 -7.91 2.60
CA ILE A 198 -2.68 -7.96 3.17
C ILE A 198 -2.63 -9.11 4.17
N PRO A 199 -1.58 -9.95 4.17
CA PRO A 199 -1.45 -11.05 5.12
C PRO A 199 -1.51 -10.57 6.57
N ARG A 200 -2.21 -11.33 7.42
CA ARG A 200 -2.38 -10.96 8.84
C ARG A 200 -1.05 -10.81 9.57
N GLU A 201 -0.08 -11.70 9.28
CA GLU A 201 1.25 -11.60 9.91
C GLU A 201 2.02 -10.34 9.45
N LEU A 202 1.83 -9.87 8.20
CA LEU A 202 2.43 -8.61 7.76
C LEU A 202 1.77 -7.43 8.45
N CYS A 203 0.43 -7.45 8.60
CA CYS A 203 -0.28 -6.42 9.35
C CYS A 203 0.23 -6.36 10.79
N GLY A 204 0.35 -7.51 11.47
CA GLY A 204 0.90 -7.60 12.82
C GLY A 204 2.35 -7.10 12.93
N HIS A 205 3.17 -7.39 11.91
CA HIS A 205 4.54 -6.87 11.84
C HIS A 205 4.55 -5.33 11.76
N ILE A 206 3.70 -4.74 10.90
CA ILE A 206 3.57 -3.27 10.80
C ILE A 206 3.14 -2.66 12.14
N VAL A 207 2.18 -3.28 12.83
CA VAL A 207 1.78 -2.84 14.18
C VAL A 207 2.98 -2.86 15.12
N THR A 208 3.68 -4.01 15.21
CA THR A 208 4.83 -4.20 16.12
C THR A 208 5.91 -3.14 15.92
N ILE A 209 6.32 -2.90 14.66
CA ILE A 209 7.36 -1.88 14.40
C ILE A 209 6.87 -0.44 14.59
N SER A 210 5.55 -0.21 14.52
CA SER A 210 4.96 1.10 14.83
C SER A 210 4.89 1.35 16.33
N GLU A 211 4.74 0.30 17.14
CA GLU A 211 4.73 0.37 18.61
C GLU A 211 6.13 0.66 19.19
N ASP A 212 7.22 0.51 18.43
CA ASP A 212 8.57 0.94 18.83
C ASP A 212 8.65 2.46 19.13
N LEU A 213 7.56 3.21 18.86
CA LEU A 213 7.39 4.63 19.23
C LEU A 213 6.88 4.83 20.67
N LEU A 214 6.42 3.78 21.32
CA LEU A 214 5.85 3.84 22.67
C LEU A 214 6.88 3.58 23.74
#